data_2a8471bda08845505d04b652c8839eb5
#
_entry.id   2a8471bda08845505d04b652c8839eb5
#
_cell.length_a   1.000
_cell.length_b   1.000
_cell.length_c   1.000
_cell.angle_alpha   90.00
_cell.angle_beta   90.00
_cell.angle_gamma   90.00
#
_symmetry.space_group_name_H-M   'P 1'
#
loop_
_entity.id
_entity.type
_entity.pdbx_description
1 polymer ?
#
loop_
_entity_poly.entity_id
_entity_poly.type
_entity_poly.pdbx_seq_one_letter_code
_entity_poly.pdbx_strand_id
1 'polypeptide(L)'
;SSTSRGLGDVYKRQVEEVPQNENTPFHPYSPYAIAKLYGFWIVKEYREAYNMFCCSGILFNHESERRGETFVTRKITLAASRIAQGKQDCLYLGNLDSLRDWGYAKDYVECMWLILQQDKPQDFVIATGVQHTVREFATLAFHYAGIELRWEGEGIDEKGIDAKTGKVLVAVSEDFYRPTDVVNLWGDPTKAKNELGWNPQSTSFEELVKIMVSHDMQKVAAEHVANVMRTNLAEYLEKGIVK
;
A
#
# COMPACT_ATOMS: atom_id res chain seq x y z
N SER A 1 15.17 -15.85 9.92
CA SER A 1 13.84 -15.69 9.31
C SER A 1 13.94 -14.83 8.05
N SER A 2 13.81 -15.44 6.89
CA SER A 2 13.69 -14.65 5.66
C SER A 2 12.23 -14.31 5.41
N THR A 3 11.83 -13.13 5.78
CA THR A 3 10.54 -12.60 5.38
C THR A 3 10.64 -12.18 3.92
N SER A 4 10.07 -12.96 3.02
CA SER A 4 9.97 -12.61 1.62
C SER A 4 8.90 -11.52 1.44
N ARG A 5 9.31 -10.25 1.44
CA ARG A 5 8.42 -9.14 1.11
C ARG A 5 8.07 -9.20 -0.39
N GLY A 6 6.78 -9.22 -0.71
CA GLY A 6 6.31 -9.02 -2.08
C GLY A 6 6.23 -10.26 -2.98
N LEU A 7 6.01 -11.46 -2.43
CA LEU A 7 5.64 -12.62 -3.26
C LEU A 7 4.30 -12.44 -3.99
N GLY A 8 3.42 -11.57 -3.50
CA GLY A 8 2.23 -11.17 -4.26
C GLY A 8 2.56 -10.61 -5.65
N ASP A 9 3.75 -10.02 -5.86
CA ASP A 9 4.23 -9.59 -7.17
C ASP A 9 4.58 -10.77 -8.10
N VAL A 10 4.76 -11.98 -7.57
CA VAL A 10 5.08 -13.19 -8.35
C VAL A 10 3.86 -13.69 -9.10
N TYR A 11 2.64 -13.35 -8.65
CA TYR A 11 1.40 -13.68 -9.32
C TYR A 11 1.00 -12.67 -10.42
N LYS A 12 1.82 -11.63 -10.68
CA LYS A 12 1.49 -10.59 -11.65
C LYS A 12 1.47 -11.12 -13.09
N ARG A 13 0.35 -10.98 -13.75
CA ARG A 13 -0.06 -11.02 -15.17
C ARG A 13 -0.89 -12.21 -15.65
N GLN A 14 -0.76 -13.40 -15.11
CA GLN A 14 -1.72 -14.49 -15.41
C GLN A 14 -2.01 -15.21 -14.10
N VAL A 15 -3.04 -14.75 -13.43
CA VAL A 15 -3.57 -15.42 -12.25
C VAL A 15 -4.42 -16.57 -12.78
N GLU A 16 -3.98 -17.80 -12.57
CA GLU A 16 -4.73 -19.00 -12.96
C GLU A 16 -5.88 -19.29 -12.00
N GLU A 17 -5.80 -18.75 -10.79
CA GLU A 17 -6.74 -19.00 -9.70
C GLU A 17 -6.98 -17.72 -8.89
N VAL A 18 -8.23 -17.46 -8.52
CA VAL A 18 -8.64 -16.32 -7.70
C VAL A 18 -9.65 -16.80 -6.66
N PRO A 19 -9.45 -16.56 -5.36
CA PRO A 19 -8.27 -15.94 -4.73
C PRO A 19 -7.02 -16.85 -4.75
N GLN A 20 -5.82 -16.25 -4.63
CA GLN A 20 -4.56 -16.97 -4.57
C GLN A 20 -4.31 -17.53 -3.17
N ASN A 21 -3.91 -18.80 -3.09
CA ASN A 21 -3.55 -19.50 -1.88
C ASN A 21 -2.12 -20.07 -1.94
N GLU A 22 -1.70 -20.82 -0.93
CA GLU A 22 -0.34 -21.39 -0.83
C GLU A 22 -0.02 -22.41 -1.94
N ASN A 23 -1.03 -22.98 -2.60
CA ASN A 23 -0.87 -23.96 -3.67
C ASN A 23 -0.94 -23.34 -5.07
N THR A 24 -1.34 -22.08 -5.18
CA THR A 24 -1.46 -21.38 -6.46
C THR A 24 -0.09 -21.30 -7.14
N PRO A 25 0.06 -21.74 -8.40
CA PRO A 25 1.33 -21.70 -9.12
C PRO A 25 1.86 -20.27 -9.27
N PHE A 26 3.18 -20.13 -9.15
CA PHE A 26 3.86 -18.86 -9.34
C PHE A 26 4.17 -18.61 -10.83
N HIS A 27 3.79 -17.44 -11.34
CA HIS A 27 4.11 -16.98 -12.69
C HIS A 27 4.82 -15.62 -12.66
N PRO A 28 6.16 -15.58 -12.44
CA PRO A 28 6.88 -14.31 -12.34
C PRO A 28 7.12 -13.69 -13.72
N TYR A 29 6.75 -12.40 -13.88
CA TYR A 29 6.91 -11.65 -15.13
C TYR A 29 7.84 -10.42 -15.01
N SER A 30 8.62 -10.33 -13.96
CA SER A 30 9.61 -9.28 -13.80
C SER A 30 10.87 -9.82 -13.14
N PRO A 31 12.05 -9.19 -13.36
CA PRO A 31 13.27 -9.56 -12.65
C PRO A 31 13.10 -9.54 -11.13
N TYR A 32 12.33 -8.59 -10.62
CA TYR A 32 11.99 -8.51 -9.20
C TYR A 32 11.17 -9.73 -8.75
N ALA A 33 10.13 -10.10 -9.48
CA ALA A 33 9.30 -11.27 -9.17
C ALA A 33 10.11 -12.58 -9.21
N ILE A 34 11.01 -12.73 -10.20
CA ILE A 34 11.93 -13.88 -10.30
C ILE A 34 12.86 -13.95 -9.08
N ALA A 35 13.44 -12.83 -8.66
CA ALA A 35 14.29 -12.78 -7.47
C ALA A 35 13.54 -13.16 -6.20
N LYS A 36 12.27 -12.74 -6.07
CA LYS A 36 11.40 -13.14 -4.95
C LYS A 36 11.06 -14.61 -4.98
N LEU A 37 10.77 -15.16 -6.15
CA LEU A 37 10.52 -16.59 -6.34
C LEU A 37 11.77 -17.44 -5.99
N TYR A 38 12.95 -16.99 -6.39
CA TYR A 38 14.20 -17.62 -5.96
C TYR A 38 14.32 -17.66 -4.44
N GLY A 39 14.02 -16.54 -3.76
CA GLY A 39 14.02 -16.48 -2.30
C GLY A 39 13.03 -17.45 -1.65
N PHE A 40 11.87 -17.63 -2.23
CA PHE A 40 10.88 -18.61 -1.77
C PHE A 40 11.41 -20.05 -1.85
N TRP A 41 11.95 -20.41 -3.01
CA TRP A 41 12.47 -21.78 -3.24
C TRP A 41 13.72 -22.08 -2.42
N ILE A 42 14.63 -21.11 -2.22
CA ILE A 42 15.79 -21.31 -1.38
C ILE A 42 15.40 -21.55 0.09
N VAL A 43 14.38 -20.86 0.60
CA VAL A 43 13.85 -21.09 1.95
C VAL A 43 13.30 -22.51 2.08
N LYS A 44 12.54 -22.96 1.08
CA LYS A 44 11.99 -24.31 1.04
C LYS A 44 13.09 -25.38 0.98
N GLU A 45 14.12 -25.17 0.14
CA GLU A 45 15.25 -26.06 0.02
C GLU A 45 16.01 -26.19 1.36
N TYR A 46 16.32 -25.09 2.04
CA TYR A 46 17.01 -25.12 3.33
C TYR A 46 16.17 -25.80 4.42
N ARG A 47 14.87 -25.64 4.39
CA ARG A 47 13.95 -26.36 5.30
C ARG A 47 14.02 -27.85 5.08
N GLU A 48 13.97 -28.32 3.83
CA GLU A 48 13.91 -29.74 3.48
C GLU A 48 15.28 -30.43 3.58
N ALA A 49 16.36 -29.79 3.09
CA ALA A 49 17.68 -30.38 3.04
C ALA A 49 18.43 -30.32 4.39
N TYR A 50 18.23 -29.27 5.18
CA TYR A 50 19.00 -29.03 6.41
C TYR A 50 18.14 -29.04 7.67
N ASN A 51 16.87 -29.40 7.56
CA ASN A 51 15.91 -29.42 8.67
C ASN A 51 15.88 -28.08 9.45
N MET A 52 16.05 -26.97 8.75
CA MET A 52 16.00 -25.65 9.36
C MET A 52 14.54 -25.22 9.57
N PHE A 53 14.28 -24.54 10.68
CA PHE A 53 12.98 -23.91 10.89
C PHE A 53 12.88 -22.62 10.06
N CYS A 54 12.48 -22.77 8.80
CA CYS A 54 12.35 -21.68 7.83
C CYS A 54 10.94 -21.67 7.25
N CYS A 55 10.32 -20.49 7.23
CA CYS A 55 8.97 -20.28 6.73
C CYS A 55 8.94 -19.13 5.72
N SER A 56 8.07 -19.23 4.72
CA SER A 56 7.81 -18.13 3.80
C SER A 56 6.43 -17.51 4.06
N GLY A 57 6.40 -16.20 4.27
CA GLY A 57 5.17 -15.43 4.18
C GLY A 57 4.96 -14.97 2.73
N ILE A 58 3.84 -15.37 2.12
CA ILE A 58 3.40 -14.91 0.81
C ILE A 58 2.56 -13.65 1.03
N LEU A 59 3.24 -12.50 1.11
CA LEU A 59 2.62 -11.25 1.52
C LEU A 59 1.95 -10.53 0.35
N PHE A 60 0.68 -10.24 0.51
CA PHE A 60 -0.04 -9.29 -0.34
C PHE A 60 0.28 -7.85 0.05
N ASN A 61 -0.38 -6.87 -0.56
CA ASN A 61 -0.03 -5.47 -0.32
C ASN A 61 -0.24 -5.10 1.16
N HIS A 62 0.79 -4.59 1.78
CA HIS A 62 0.75 -4.15 3.17
C HIS A 62 1.25 -2.72 3.28
N GLU A 63 0.46 -1.90 3.89
CA GLU A 63 0.58 -0.46 3.89
C GLU A 63 0.71 0.07 5.31
N SER A 64 1.29 1.24 5.44
CA SER A 64 1.37 1.98 6.70
C SER A 64 1.74 3.44 6.45
N GLU A 65 1.73 4.24 7.51
CA GLU A 65 2.28 5.59 7.54
C GLU A 65 3.77 5.67 7.17
N ARG A 66 4.47 4.53 7.13
CA ARG A 66 5.89 4.41 6.74
C ARG A 66 6.09 3.89 5.31
N ARG A 67 5.01 3.70 4.55
CA ARG A 67 5.11 3.27 3.15
C ARG A 67 5.92 4.27 2.34
N GLY A 68 6.72 3.79 1.39
CA GLY A 68 7.47 4.68 0.48
C GLY A 68 6.52 5.58 -0.32
N GLU A 69 6.88 6.85 -0.48
CA GLU A 69 6.01 7.90 -1.04
C GLU A 69 5.68 7.71 -2.53
N THR A 70 6.44 6.87 -3.24
CA THR A 70 6.21 6.52 -4.65
C THR A 70 5.13 5.45 -4.85
N PHE A 71 4.74 4.74 -3.79
CA PHE A 71 3.64 3.77 -3.86
C PHE A 71 2.28 4.46 -3.88
N VAL A 72 1.33 3.89 -4.64
CA VAL A 72 0.03 4.51 -4.93
C VAL A 72 -0.71 4.94 -3.66
N THR A 73 -0.76 4.11 -2.65
CA THR A 73 -1.45 4.41 -1.39
C THR A 73 -0.86 5.62 -0.68
N ARG A 74 0.48 5.65 -0.52
CA ARG A 74 1.15 6.77 0.12
C ARG A 74 1.14 8.03 -0.74
N LYS A 75 1.24 7.89 -2.07
CA LYS A 75 1.06 8.99 -3.02
C LYS A 75 -0.30 9.66 -2.83
N ILE A 76 -1.36 8.86 -2.65
CA ILE A 76 -2.73 9.36 -2.43
C ILE A 76 -2.84 10.09 -1.09
N THR A 77 -2.40 9.49 0.01
CA THR A 77 -2.56 10.07 1.35
C THR A 77 -1.76 11.38 1.51
N LEU A 78 -0.55 11.43 0.97
CA LEU A 78 0.25 12.66 0.93
C LEU A 78 -0.38 13.75 0.06
N ALA A 79 -0.87 13.40 -1.14
CA ALA A 79 -1.51 14.35 -2.02
C ALA A 79 -2.81 14.92 -1.40
N ALA A 80 -3.67 14.06 -0.84
CA ALA A 80 -4.88 14.50 -0.12
C ALA A 80 -4.53 15.48 1.01
N SER A 81 -3.49 15.16 1.79
CA SER A 81 -3.01 16.01 2.88
C SER A 81 -2.43 17.35 2.39
N ARG A 82 -1.69 17.35 1.29
CA ARG A 82 -1.13 18.56 0.67
C ARG A 82 -2.22 19.42 0.04
N ILE A 83 -3.19 18.82 -0.63
CA ILE A 83 -4.31 19.52 -1.27
C ILE A 83 -5.19 20.16 -0.19
N ALA A 84 -5.52 19.45 0.88
CA ALA A 84 -6.28 19.97 2.01
C ALA A 84 -5.60 21.18 2.69
N GLN A 85 -4.27 21.25 2.64
CA GLN A 85 -3.49 22.36 3.19
C GLN A 85 -3.05 23.41 2.15
N GLY A 86 -3.61 23.34 0.92
CA GLY A 86 -3.33 24.30 -0.14
C GLY A 86 -1.91 24.27 -0.72
N LYS A 87 -1.22 23.14 -0.63
CA LYS A 87 0.18 22.95 -1.08
C LYS A 87 0.31 22.15 -2.36
N GLN A 88 -0.78 21.61 -2.85
CA GLN A 88 -0.86 20.89 -4.12
C GLN A 88 -2.24 21.13 -4.72
N ASP A 89 -2.30 21.23 -6.05
CA ASP A 89 -3.54 21.53 -6.75
C ASP A 89 -4.32 20.27 -7.18
N CYS A 90 -3.61 19.24 -7.64
CA CYS A 90 -4.23 18.04 -8.19
C CYS A 90 -3.34 16.83 -7.97
N LEU A 91 -3.99 15.67 -7.81
CA LEU A 91 -3.37 14.34 -7.75
C LEU A 91 -3.58 13.64 -9.10
N TYR A 92 -2.50 13.15 -9.71
CA TYR A 92 -2.57 12.37 -10.95
C TYR A 92 -2.38 10.88 -10.64
N LEU A 93 -3.34 10.05 -11.06
CA LEU A 93 -3.36 8.60 -10.88
C LEU A 93 -3.44 7.87 -12.22
N GLY A 94 -3.22 6.56 -12.21
CA GLY A 94 -3.47 5.66 -13.33
C GLY A 94 -4.88 5.08 -13.28
N ASN A 95 -4.99 3.76 -13.52
CA ASN A 95 -6.27 3.06 -13.52
C ASN A 95 -6.91 3.05 -12.11
N LEU A 96 -8.04 3.74 -11.98
CA LEU A 96 -8.79 3.87 -10.72
C LEU A 96 -9.55 2.60 -10.33
N ASP A 97 -9.84 1.73 -11.29
CA ASP A 97 -10.55 0.46 -11.08
C ASP A 97 -9.64 -0.70 -10.68
N SER A 98 -8.33 -0.48 -10.65
CA SER A 98 -7.39 -1.51 -10.22
C SER A 98 -7.72 -1.99 -8.81
N LEU A 99 -7.96 -3.30 -8.68
CA LEU A 99 -8.28 -3.97 -7.42
C LEU A 99 -7.01 -4.41 -6.69
N ARG A 100 -6.94 -4.17 -5.41
CA ARG A 100 -5.83 -4.60 -4.55
C ARG A 100 -6.34 -5.05 -3.19
N ASP A 101 -5.68 -6.05 -2.65
CA ASP A 101 -5.83 -6.47 -1.26
C ASP A 101 -4.80 -5.69 -0.43
N TRP A 102 -5.26 -4.70 0.34
CA TRP A 102 -4.43 -3.85 1.18
C TRP A 102 -4.69 -4.12 2.66
N GLY A 103 -3.65 -4.53 3.38
CA GLY A 103 -3.70 -4.68 4.83
C GLY A 103 -2.72 -3.76 5.56
N TYR A 104 -2.85 -3.68 6.87
CA TYR A 104 -1.94 -2.89 7.70
C TYR A 104 -0.66 -3.67 8.00
N ALA A 105 0.48 -3.04 7.76
CA ALA A 105 1.79 -3.70 7.90
C ALA A 105 2.04 -4.24 9.30
N LYS A 106 1.49 -3.62 10.34
CA LYS A 106 1.61 -4.08 11.73
C LYS A 106 0.92 -5.43 11.94
N ASP A 107 -0.28 -5.63 11.37
CA ASP A 107 -1.02 -6.88 11.45
C ASP A 107 -0.27 -8.01 10.72
N TYR A 108 0.39 -7.67 9.60
CA TYR A 108 1.23 -8.62 8.86
C TYR A 108 2.47 -9.03 9.65
N VAL A 109 3.10 -8.12 10.39
CA VAL A 109 4.22 -8.42 11.29
C VAL A 109 3.77 -9.35 12.42
N GLU A 110 2.57 -9.15 12.96
CA GLU A 110 1.98 -10.06 13.94
C GLU A 110 1.82 -11.47 13.36
N CYS A 111 1.30 -11.61 12.15
CA CYS A 111 1.20 -12.88 11.45
C CYS A 111 2.57 -13.56 11.27
N MET A 112 3.60 -12.79 10.87
CA MET A 112 4.96 -13.31 10.76
C MET A 112 5.49 -13.87 12.08
N TRP A 113 5.17 -13.21 13.20
CA TRP A 113 5.54 -13.70 14.54
C TRP A 113 4.80 -14.99 14.87
N LEU A 114 3.48 -15.07 14.61
CA LEU A 114 2.67 -16.27 14.83
C LEU A 114 3.16 -17.47 14.02
N ILE A 115 3.59 -17.27 12.78
CA ILE A 115 4.18 -18.31 11.94
C ILE A 115 5.40 -18.95 12.62
N LEU A 116 6.22 -18.15 13.27
CA LEU A 116 7.43 -18.62 13.96
C LEU A 116 7.17 -19.26 15.32
N GLN A 117 5.94 -19.19 15.84
CA GLN A 117 5.54 -19.85 17.10
C GLN A 117 4.98 -21.26 16.86
N GLN A 118 4.87 -21.71 15.61
CA GLN A 118 4.33 -23.03 15.29
C GLN A 118 5.36 -24.14 15.55
N ASP A 119 4.88 -25.35 15.81
CA ASP A 119 5.74 -26.53 16.03
C ASP A 119 6.46 -27.00 14.76
N LYS A 120 5.90 -26.69 13.60
CA LYS A 120 6.44 -27.08 12.29
C LYS A 120 6.54 -25.88 11.34
N PRO A 121 7.65 -25.78 10.58
CA PRO A 121 7.80 -24.71 9.61
C PRO A 121 6.85 -24.93 8.42
N GLN A 122 6.05 -23.92 8.11
CA GLN A 122 5.12 -23.92 6.97
C GLN A 122 5.09 -22.54 6.31
N ASP A 123 4.58 -22.53 5.08
CA ASP A 123 4.38 -21.28 4.31
C ASP A 123 2.92 -20.84 4.42
N PHE A 124 2.70 -19.52 4.48
CA PHE A 124 1.37 -18.94 4.66
C PHE A 124 1.15 -17.74 3.74
N VAL A 125 -0.03 -17.67 3.13
CA VAL A 125 -0.53 -16.45 2.50
C VAL A 125 -0.93 -15.45 3.59
N ILE A 126 -0.38 -14.24 3.52
CA ILE A 126 -0.70 -13.14 4.41
C ILE A 126 -1.40 -12.06 3.58
N ALA A 127 -2.71 -12.00 3.70
CA ALA A 127 -3.62 -11.14 2.95
C ALA A 127 -4.83 -10.78 3.81
N THR A 128 -5.57 -9.73 3.45
CA THR A 128 -6.83 -9.41 4.16
C THR A 128 -7.99 -10.27 3.69
N GLY A 129 -7.92 -10.79 2.47
CA GLY A 129 -9.02 -11.50 1.80
C GLY A 129 -10.10 -10.56 1.26
N VAL A 130 -9.87 -9.26 1.27
CA VAL A 130 -10.80 -8.24 0.74
C VAL A 130 -10.07 -7.33 -0.24
N GLN A 131 -10.73 -7.03 -1.35
CA GLN A 131 -10.19 -6.14 -2.37
C GLN A 131 -10.91 -4.79 -2.36
N HIS A 132 -10.12 -3.75 -2.63
CA HIS A 132 -10.61 -2.38 -2.81
C HIS A 132 -10.01 -1.77 -4.07
N THR A 133 -10.74 -0.86 -4.69
CA THR A 133 -10.27 -0.10 -5.86
C THR A 133 -9.38 1.08 -5.43
N VAL A 134 -8.55 1.55 -6.35
CA VAL A 134 -7.77 2.79 -6.14
C VAL A 134 -8.70 3.98 -5.93
N ARG A 135 -9.87 3.99 -6.61
CA ARG A 135 -10.93 5.01 -6.43
C ARG A 135 -11.46 5.02 -4.99
N GLU A 136 -11.80 3.85 -4.43
CA GLU A 136 -12.27 3.76 -3.03
C GLU A 136 -11.21 4.26 -2.06
N PHE A 137 -9.94 3.88 -2.26
CA PHE A 137 -8.84 4.36 -1.43
C PHE A 137 -8.70 5.89 -1.51
N ALA A 138 -8.74 6.47 -2.72
CA ALA A 138 -8.65 7.91 -2.92
C ALA A 138 -9.84 8.64 -2.29
N THR A 139 -11.06 8.14 -2.49
CA THR A 139 -12.28 8.72 -1.90
C THR A 139 -12.17 8.80 -0.39
N LEU A 140 -11.76 7.70 0.23
CA LEU A 140 -11.61 7.62 1.69
C LEU A 140 -10.48 8.52 2.20
N ALA A 141 -9.36 8.58 1.48
CA ALA A 141 -8.22 9.42 1.85
C ALA A 141 -8.58 10.91 1.82
N PHE A 142 -9.30 11.37 0.80
CA PHE A 142 -9.78 12.74 0.73
C PHE A 142 -10.83 13.03 1.80
N HIS A 143 -11.74 12.11 2.05
CA HIS A 143 -12.70 12.23 3.14
C HIS A 143 -12.01 12.48 4.49
N TYR A 144 -11.02 11.67 4.86
CA TYR A 144 -10.28 11.86 6.10
C TYR A 144 -9.37 13.10 6.11
N ALA A 145 -9.06 13.66 4.94
CA ALA A 145 -8.41 14.97 4.81
C ALA A 145 -9.41 16.15 4.87
N GLY A 146 -10.72 15.88 5.05
CA GLY A 146 -11.77 16.88 5.15
C GLY A 146 -12.34 17.35 3.80
N ILE A 147 -12.18 16.58 2.74
CA ILE A 147 -12.64 16.89 1.38
C ILE A 147 -13.53 15.75 0.87
N GLU A 148 -14.75 16.08 0.47
CA GLU A 148 -15.67 15.13 -0.17
C GLU A 148 -15.47 15.13 -1.68
N LEU A 149 -15.07 13.98 -2.25
CA LEU A 149 -14.92 13.81 -3.69
C LEU A 149 -16.21 13.32 -4.34
N ARG A 150 -16.52 13.91 -5.49
CA ARG A 150 -17.50 13.42 -6.46
C ARG A 150 -16.75 13.04 -7.73
N TRP A 151 -17.04 11.86 -8.27
CA TRP A 151 -16.40 11.35 -9.48
C TRP A 151 -17.24 11.67 -10.71
N GLU A 152 -16.59 12.13 -11.78
CA GLU A 152 -17.21 12.45 -13.07
C GLU A 152 -16.33 11.94 -14.21
N GLY A 153 -16.96 11.51 -15.30
CA GLY A 153 -16.27 10.91 -16.47
C GLY A 153 -15.97 9.43 -16.25
N GLU A 154 -15.28 8.84 -17.21
CA GLU A 154 -14.89 7.43 -17.24
C GLU A 154 -13.49 7.25 -17.82
N GLY A 155 -12.79 6.20 -17.38
CA GLY A 155 -11.48 5.84 -17.90
C GLY A 155 -10.45 6.96 -17.73
N ILE A 156 -9.86 7.40 -18.86
CA ILE A 156 -8.81 8.44 -18.84
C ILE A 156 -9.35 9.84 -18.59
N ASP A 157 -10.64 10.08 -18.88
CA ASP A 157 -11.30 11.36 -18.67
C ASP A 157 -11.91 11.49 -17.27
N GLU A 158 -11.80 10.44 -16.44
CA GLU A 158 -12.35 10.44 -15.09
C GLU A 158 -11.62 11.41 -14.18
N LYS A 159 -12.42 12.16 -13.38
CA LYS A 159 -11.96 13.19 -12.46
C LYS A 159 -12.64 13.07 -11.12
N GLY A 160 -11.86 13.24 -10.05
CA GLY A 160 -12.36 13.46 -8.70
C GLY A 160 -12.48 14.96 -8.42
N ILE A 161 -13.68 15.41 -8.16
CA ILE A 161 -14.03 16.82 -8.00
C ILE A 161 -14.43 17.07 -6.56
N ASP A 162 -13.93 18.14 -5.97
CA ASP A 162 -14.40 18.60 -4.66
C ASP A 162 -15.89 18.96 -4.75
N ALA A 163 -16.72 18.23 -4.01
CA ALA A 163 -18.17 18.43 -4.01
C ALA A 163 -18.58 19.82 -3.55
N LYS A 164 -17.75 20.52 -2.76
CA LYS A 164 -18.03 21.84 -2.22
C LYS A 164 -17.63 22.97 -3.18
N THR A 165 -16.48 22.86 -3.83
CA THR A 165 -15.92 23.97 -4.62
C THR A 165 -16.02 23.75 -6.13
N GLY A 166 -16.28 22.52 -6.57
CA GLY A 166 -16.25 22.13 -7.98
C GLY A 166 -14.85 22.04 -8.60
N LYS A 167 -13.78 22.19 -7.78
CA LYS A 167 -12.39 22.11 -8.27
C LYS A 167 -12.02 20.66 -8.55
N VAL A 168 -11.33 20.39 -9.68
CA VAL A 168 -10.75 19.08 -9.96
C VAL A 168 -9.54 18.86 -9.06
N LEU A 169 -9.58 17.82 -8.24
CA LEU A 169 -8.54 17.48 -7.28
C LEU A 169 -7.83 16.16 -7.59
N VAL A 170 -8.48 15.28 -8.37
CA VAL A 170 -7.88 14.04 -8.87
C VAL A 170 -8.15 13.94 -10.37
N ALA A 171 -7.15 13.51 -11.13
CA ALA A 171 -7.28 13.25 -12.56
C ALA A 171 -6.52 11.98 -12.93
N VAL A 172 -6.97 11.30 -13.98
CA VAL A 172 -6.23 10.18 -14.58
C VAL A 172 -5.19 10.76 -15.54
N SER A 173 -4.00 10.16 -15.56
CA SER A 173 -2.91 10.54 -16.47
C SER A 173 -2.45 9.33 -17.27
N GLU A 174 -2.23 9.51 -18.57
CA GLU A 174 -1.66 8.50 -19.47
C GLU A 174 -0.29 8.00 -19.00
N ASP A 175 0.53 8.87 -18.42
CA ASP A 175 1.85 8.51 -17.90
C ASP A 175 1.81 7.43 -16.80
N PHE A 176 0.69 7.36 -16.06
CA PHE A 176 0.45 6.40 -14.99
C PHE A 176 -0.53 5.29 -15.39
N TYR A 177 -1.20 5.43 -16.52
CA TYR A 177 -2.16 4.44 -17.01
C TYR A 177 -1.43 3.29 -17.69
N ARG A 178 -1.37 2.14 -17.03
CA ARG A 178 -0.76 0.93 -17.59
C ARG A 178 -1.85 -0.01 -18.06
N PRO A 179 -1.99 -0.24 -19.39
CA PRO A 179 -3.00 -1.18 -19.93
C PRO A 179 -2.82 -2.62 -19.45
N THR A 180 -1.64 -2.93 -18.92
CA THR A 180 -1.25 -4.26 -18.45
C THR A 180 -1.17 -4.38 -16.94
N ASP A 181 -1.79 -3.46 -16.20
CA ASP A 181 -1.87 -3.57 -14.75
C ASP A 181 -2.57 -4.88 -14.36
N VAL A 182 -2.02 -5.52 -13.33
CA VAL A 182 -2.62 -6.74 -12.77
C VAL A 182 -3.98 -6.39 -12.24
N VAL A 183 -4.99 -6.95 -12.89
CA VAL A 183 -6.39 -6.60 -12.61
C VAL A 183 -6.83 -7.17 -11.26
N ASN A 184 -6.22 -8.27 -10.79
CA ASN A 184 -6.79 -9.02 -9.67
C ASN A 184 -5.71 -9.67 -8.78
N LEU A 185 -5.23 -8.93 -7.77
CA LEU A 185 -4.43 -9.49 -6.68
C LEU A 185 -5.31 -9.65 -5.45
N TRP A 186 -5.70 -10.91 -5.18
CA TRP A 186 -6.61 -11.26 -4.10
C TRP A 186 -6.10 -12.50 -3.36
N GLY A 187 -5.63 -12.35 -2.13
CA GLY A 187 -5.10 -13.44 -1.33
C GLY A 187 -6.18 -14.15 -0.52
N ASP A 188 -6.02 -15.46 -0.37
CA ASP A 188 -6.84 -16.27 0.55
C ASP A 188 -6.10 -16.48 1.87
N PRO A 189 -6.48 -15.80 2.96
CA PRO A 189 -5.84 -15.94 4.27
C PRO A 189 -6.38 -17.11 5.08
N THR A 190 -7.19 -18.01 4.51
CA THR A 190 -7.93 -19.05 5.25
C THR A 190 -7.00 -19.93 6.08
N LYS A 191 -5.85 -20.34 5.53
CA LYS A 191 -4.87 -21.14 6.26
C LYS A 191 -4.32 -20.39 7.47
N ALA A 192 -3.88 -19.14 7.29
CA ALA A 192 -3.37 -18.33 8.39
C ALA A 192 -4.41 -18.07 9.48
N LYS A 193 -5.67 -17.84 9.10
CA LYS A 193 -6.79 -17.72 10.06
C LYS A 193 -6.99 -18.99 10.88
N ASN A 194 -7.05 -20.15 10.22
CA ASN A 194 -7.43 -21.38 10.87
C ASN A 194 -6.29 -21.99 11.69
N GLU A 195 -5.06 -21.95 11.20
CA GLU A 195 -3.94 -22.60 11.85
C GLU A 195 -3.20 -21.69 12.85
N LEU A 196 -3.14 -20.37 12.58
CA LEU A 196 -2.45 -19.41 13.44
C LEU A 196 -3.39 -18.66 14.39
N GLY A 197 -4.70 -18.72 14.17
CA GLY A 197 -5.67 -17.86 14.85
C GLY A 197 -5.52 -16.38 14.51
N TRP A 198 -4.83 -16.06 13.41
CA TRP A 198 -4.60 -14.70 12.98
C TRP A 198 -5.86 -14.04 12.44
N ASN A 199 -6.12 -12.79 12.85
CA ASN A 199 -7.21 -11.99 12.28
C ASN A 199 -6.66 -11.05 11.19
N PRO A 200 -6.90 -11.34 9.90
CA PRO A 200 -6.39 -10.52 8.79
C PRO A 200 -7.02 -9.12 8.71
N GLN A 201 -8.08 -8.87 9.46
CA GLN A 201 -8.81 -7.61 9.50
C GLN A 201 -8.80 -6.99 10.90
N SER A 202 -7.73 -7.20 11.68
CA SER A 202 -7.55 -6.53 12.97
C SER A 202 -7.59 -5.02 12.82
N THR A 203 -7.00 -4.51 11.73
CA THR A 203 -7.16 -3.14 11.26
C THR A 203 -8.03 -3.14 10.00
N SER A 204 -9.17 -2.48 10.02
CA SER A 204 -10.02 -2.37 8.84
C SER A 204 -9.39 -1.52 7.74
N PHE A 205 -9.89 -1.65 6.50
CA PHE A 205 -9.45 -0.81 5.38
C PHE A 205 -9.64 0.69 5.68
N GLU A 206 -10.77 1.06 6.24
CA GLU A 206 -11.06 2.44 6.64
C GLU A 206 -10.07 2.95 7.69
N GLU A 207 -9.80 2.16 8.72
CA GLU A 207 -8.87 2.53 9.78
C GLU A 207 -7.44 2.66 9.25
N LEU A 208 -7.02 1.78 8.34
CA LEU A 208 -5.73 1.88 7.65
C LEU A 208 -5.57 3.21 6.92
N VAL A 209 -6.57 3.59 6.10
CA VAL A 209 -6.55 4.85 5.35
C VAL A 209 -6.51 6.04 6.31
N LYS A 210 -7.32 6.00 7.36
CA LYS A 210 -7.37 7.04 8.40
C LYS A 210 -6.03 7.21 9.12
N ILE A 211 -5.38 6.11 9.52
CA ILE A 211 -4.05 6.13 10.13
C ILE A 211 -3.04 6.83 9.20
N MET A 212 -3.01 6.43 7.93
CA MET A 212 -2.08 6.98 6.95
C MET A 212 -2.32 8.48 6.70
N VAL A 213 -3.58 8.89 6.51
CA VAL A 213 -3.94 10.30 6.29
C VAL A 213 -3.64 11.14 7.51
N SER A 214 -4.00 10.67 8.72
CA SER A 214 -3.74 11.40 9.97
C SER A 214 -2.25 11.68 10.16
N HIS A 215 -1.40 10.70 9.89
CA HIS A 215 0.06 10.87 9.92
C HIS A 215 0.52 11.89 8.87
N ASP A 216 0.03 11.79 7.64
CA ASP A 216 0.48 12.66 6.55
C ASP A 216 0.00 14.10 6.70
N MET A 217 -1.19 14.32 7.27
CA MET A 217 -1.68 15.65 7.65
C MET A 217 -0.72 16.34 8.65
N GLN A 218 -0.28 15.60 9.67
CA GLN A 218 0.69 16.10 10.66
C GLN A 218 2.07 16.35 10.03
N LYS A 219 2.55 15.42 9.20
CA LYS A 219 3.82 15.56 8.48
C LYS A 219 3.85 16.81 7.61
N VAL A 220 2.83 17.02 6.77
CA VAL A 220 2.73 18.14 5.85
C VAL A 220 2.60 19.48 6.61
N ALA A 221 1.91 19.50 7.74
CA ALA A 221 1.83 20.68 8.62
C ALA A 221 3.21 21.00 9.24
N ALA A 222 3.92 20.00 9.75
CA ALA A 222 5.24 20.18 10.35
C ALA A 222 6.29 20.66 9.33
N GLU A 223 6.28 20.11 8.11
CA GLU A 223 7.14 20.58 7.00
C GLU A 223 6.90 22.05 6.68
N HIS A 224 5.65 22.51 6.74
CA HIS A 224 5.33 23.92 6.52
C HIS A 224 5.92 24.81 7.60
N VAL A 225 5.72 24.48 8.87
CA VAL A 225 6.28 25.24 9.99
C VAL A 225 7.81 25.33 9.87
N ALA A 226 8.47 24.19 9.60
CA ALA A 226 9.91 24.14 9.43
C ALA A 226 10.42 25.04 8.28
N ASN A 227 9.69 25.05 7.15
CA ASN A 227 10.06 25.90 6.02
C ASN A 227 9.88 27.39 6.34
N VAL A 228 8.76 27.78 6.98
CA VAL A 228 8.54 29.17 7.41
C VAL A 228 9.63 29.63 8.39
N MET A 229 10.00 28.80 9.35
CA MET A 229 11.07 29.09 10.29
C MET A 229 12.43 29.27 9.60
N ARG A 230 12.75 28.42 8.61
CA ARG A 230 14.01 28.56 7.83
C ARG A 230 14.04 29.85 7.02
N THR A 231 12.93 30.22 6.39
CA THR A 231 12.83 31.46 5.61
C THR A 231 13.00 32.67 6.51
N ASN A 232 12.31 32.72 7.66
CA ASN A 232 12.44 33.82 8.61
C ASN A 232 13.85 33.92 9.18
N LEU A 233 14.49 32.79 9.51
CA LEU A 233 15.86 32.77 10.01
C LEU A 233 16.84 33.32 8.95
N ALA A 234 16.69 32.92 7.68
CA ALA A 234 17.53 33.45 6.60
C ALA A 234 17.38 34.97 6.45
N GLU A 235 16.14 35.50 6.48
CA GLU A 235 15.90 36.95 6.48
C GLU A 235 16.52 37.66 7.68
N TYR A 236 16.45 37.08 8.88
CA TYR A 236 17.05 37.69 10.08
C TYR A 236 18.58 37.71 10.02
N LEU A 237 19.21 36.68 9.46
CA LEU A 237 20.65 36.62 9.21
C LEU A 237 21.09 37.67 8.19
N GLU A 238 20.35 37.79 7.09
CA GLU A 238 20.63 38.81 6.05
C GLU A 238 20.49 40.26 6.58
N LYS A 239 19.51 40.49 7.45
CA LYS A 239 19.29 41.78 8.10
C LYS A 239 20.23 42.03 9.29
N GLY A 240 21.11 41.10 9.64
CA GLY A 240 22.05 41.23 10.77
C GLY A 240 21.38 41.25 12.16
N ILE A 241 20.13 40.79 12.25
CA ILE A 241 19.34 40.78 13.50
C ILE A 241 19.77 39.63 14.41
N VAL A 242 20.25 38.54 13.81
CA VAL A 242 20.78 37.35 14.50
C VAL A 242 22.18 37.08 13.94
N LYS A 243 23.13 36.72 14.81
CA LYS A 243 24.50 36.33 14.44
C LYS A 243 24.67 34.82 14.54
#